data_66c42888dc15e8b6b958e1b0c6f5f905
#
_entry.id   66c42888dc15e8b6b958e1b0c6f5f905
#
_cell.length_a   1.000
_cell.length_b   1.000
_cell.length_c   1.000
_cell.angle_alpha   90.00
_cell.angle_beta   90.00
_cell.angle_gamma   90.00
#
_symmetry.space_group_name_H-M   'P 1'
#
loop_
_entity.id
_entity.type
_entity.pdbx_description
1 polymer ?
#
loop_
_entity_poly.entity_id
_entity_poly.type
_entity_poly.pdbx_seq_one_letter_code
_entity_poly.pdbx_strand_id
1 'polypeptide(L)'
;MLTIHAAPLVLPAGADPGLDGPVVDGAVAVDGDRITAVGSYDEVAEGAPGARVRRWPGVLTPGLRQWHPLWLLRHCYHPDPREADELGEQPLWGERLAALGDLTETRWSGSVRRGVQRMLRHGTTAVAAPGARFRDPVVATAVARSGLTVVGTTGAPGTLLGERPDLDPFAEGYDLAGTVNGPLTVGGRADLAVFDVPDESALRERGAATCVATVLAGRLVYRGR
;
A
#
# COMPACT_ATOMS: atom_id res chain seq x y z
N MET A 1 8.26 -19.82 -4.37
CA MET A 1 9.47 -19.43 -5.16
C MET A 1 10.18 -18.36 -4.34
N LEU A 2 11.37 -18.70 -3.88
CA LEU A 2 12.17 -17.82 -3.02
C LEU A 2 12.66 -16.59 -3.79
N THR A 3 12.35 -15.40 -3.27
CA THR A 3 12.72 -14.11 -3.86
C THR A 3 13.31 -13.20 -2.78
N ILE A 4 14.42 -12.58 -3.05
CA ILE A 4 15.03 -11.54 -2.22
C ILE A 4 14.67 -10.17 -2.79
N HIS A 5 14.07 -9.32 -1.98
CA HIS A 5 13.84 -7.90 -2.27
C HIS A 5 14.90 -7.10 -1.53
N ALA A 6 15.85 -6.51 -2.25
CA ALA A 6 16.95 -5.72 -1.70
C ALA A 6 16.78 -4.24 -2.03
N ALA A 7 17.15 -3.35 -1.11
CA ALA A 7 17.11 -1.90 -1.27
C ALA A 7 18.26 -1.24 -0.50
N PRO A 8 18.70 -0.04 -0.89
CA PRO A 8 19.70 0.73 -0.15
C PRO A 8 19.34 0.92 1.32
N LEU A 9 18.05 0.99 1.64
CA LEU A 9 17.56 1.11 3.01
C LEU A 9 16.29 0.26 3.20
N VAL A 10 16.29 -0.58 4.23
CA VAL A 10 15.08 -1.28 4.70
C VAL A 10 14.66 -0.70 6.04
N LEU A 11 13.40 -0.30 6.15
CA LEU A 11 12.77 0.20 7.37
C LEU A 11 11.78 -0.84 7.89
N PRO A 12 12.15 -1.67 8.88
CA PRO A 12 11.26 -2.75 9.37
C PRO A 12 10.00 -2.25 10.08
N ALA A 13 9.99 -1.01 10.57
CA ALA A 13 8.86 -0.34 11.24
C ALA A 13 8.31 -1.08 12.47
N GLY A 14 9.18 -1.66 13.28
CA GLY A 14 8.77 -2.35 14.50
C GLY A 14 9.94 -2.57 15.46
N ALA A 15 9.62 -2.77 16.71
CA ALA A 15 10.56 -3.20 17.73
C ALA A 15 10.58 -4.73 17.81
N ASP A 16 11.10 -5.38 16.79
CA ASP A 16 11.43 -6.81 16.88
C ASP A 16 12.84 -6.89 17.53
N PRO A 17 13.04 -7.64 18.63
CA PRO A 17 14.34 -7.70 19.34
C PRO A 17 15.54 -8.09 18.48
N GLY A 18 15.34 -8.48 17.23
CA GLY A 18 16.39 -8.81 16.26
C GLY A 18 16.57 -7.79 15.13
N LEU A 19 15.74 -6.74 15.05
CA LEU A 19 15.72 -5.75 13.95
C LEU A 19 15.44 -4.34 14.50
N ASP A 20 16.29 -3.91 15.43
CA ASP A 20 16.20 -2.59 16.04
C ASP A 20 16.70 -1.49 15.08
N GLY A 21 15.84 -1.05 14.16
CA GLY A 21 16.09 0.12 13.35
C GLY A 21 16.30 -0.12 11.85
N PRO A 22 16.68 0.94 11.13
CA PRO A 22 16.92 0.89 9.69
C PRO A 22 18.09 -0.04 9.32
N VAL A 23 17.95 -0.85 8.28
CA VAL A 23 19.00 -1.72 7.77
C VAL A 23 19.54 -1.14 6.46
N VAL A 24 20.77 -0.62 6.50
CA VAL A 24 21.47 -0.13 5.33
C VAL A 24 21.89 -1.30 4.45
N ASP A 25 21.79 -1.15 3.12
CA ASP A 25 21.95 -2.24 2.14
C ASP A 25 21.19 -3.50 2.58
N GLY A 26 19.92 -3.29 2.91
CA GLY A 26 19.07 -4.29 3.51
C GLY A 26 18.32 -5.14 2.51
N ALA A 27 17.81 -6.28 2.99
CA ALA A 27 17.01 -7.18 2.18
C ALA A 27 15.92 -7.89 2.98
N VAL A 28 14.88 -8.31 2.26
CA VAL A 28 13.78 -9.16 2.74
C VAL A 28 13.68 -10.37 1.84
N ALA A 29 13.86 -11.57 2.39
CA ALA A 29 13.60 -12.82 1.67
C ALA A 29 12.15 -13.24 1.83
N VAL A 30 11.55 -13.66 0.73
CA VAL A 30 10.14 -14.05 0.65
C VAL A 30 10.02 -15.41 -0.04
N ASP A 31 9.36 -16.36 0.61
CA ASP A 31 8.95 -17.62 -0.02
C ASP A 31 7.43 -17.77 0.03
N GLY A 32 6.84 -17.95 -1.16
CA GLY A 32 5.38 -17.93 -1.29
C GLY A 32 4.80 -16.60 -0.83
N ASP A 33 3.99 -16.62 0.21
CA ASP A 33 3.33 -15.45 0.81
C ASP A 33 3.96 -15.00 2.14
N ARG A 34 5.12 -15.59 2.53
CA ARG A 34 5.75 -15.38 3.83
C ARG A 34 7.13 -14.75 3.73
N ILE A 35 7.43 -13.90 4.70
CA ILE A 35 8.78 -13.40 4.95
C ILE A 35 9.59 -14.51 5.62
N THR A 36 10.76 -14.84 5.09
CA THR A 36 11.65 -15.89 5.63
C THR A 36 12.90 -15.33 6.27
N ALA A 37 13.33 -14.12 5.87
CA ALA A 37 14.44 -13.42 6.50
C ALA A 37 14.32 -11.90 6.27
N VAL A 38 14.84 -11.11 7.20
CA VAL A 38 15.03 -9.67 7.10
C VAL A 38 16.40 -9.36 7.71
N GLY A 39 17.22 -8.57 7.03
CA GLY A 39 18.57 -8.23 7.52
C GLY A 39 19.40 -7.55 6.45
N SER A 40 20.72 -7.54 6.63
CA SER A 40 21.65 -7.09 5.60
C SER A 40 21.52 -7.96 4.34
N TYR A 41 21.81 -7.36 3.17
CA TYR A 41 21.72 -8.12 1.91
C TYR A 41 22.62 -9.37 1.93
N ASP A 42 23.84 -9.24 2.45
CA ASP A 42 24.81 -10.34 2.45
C ASP A 42 24.32 -11.52 3.31
N GLU A 43 23.83 -11.25 4.54
CA GLU A 43 23.30 -12.29 5.43
C GLU A 43 22.06 -12.99 4.82
N VAL A 44 21.15 -12.20 4.25
CA VAL A 44 19.93 -12.73 3.64
C VAL A 44 20.25 -13.55 2.39
N ALA A 45 21.22 -13.10 1.58
CA ALA A 45 21.63 -13.79 0.36
C ALA A 45 22.38 -15.10 0.68
N GLU A 46 23.23 -15.12 1.70
CA GLU A 46 23.91 -16.31 2.18
C GLU A 46 22.91 -17.38 2.68
N GLY A 47 21.88 -16.94 3.42
CA GLY A 47 20.82 -17.82 3.92
C GLY A 47 19.84 -18.32 2.85
N ALA A 48 19.86 -17.76 1.64
CA ALA A 48 18.92 -18.04 0.57
C ALA A 48 19.60 -18.32 -0.78
N PRO A 49 20.48 -19.34 -0.88
CA PRO A 49 21.22 -19.62 -2.10
C PRO A 49 20.28 -19.97 -3.25
N GLY A 50 20.49 -19.36 -4.41
CA GLY A 50 19.67 -19.57 -5.61
C GLY A 50 18.34 -18.82 -5.62
N ALA A 51 18.07 -17.96 -4.65
CA ALA A 51 16.90 -17.08 -4.66
C ALA A 51 16.98 -16.07 -5.82
N ARG A 52 15.82 -15.74 -6.38
CA ARG A 52 15.72 -14.64 -7.33
C ARG A 52 15.91 -13.31 -6.62
N VAL A 53 16.89 -12.52 -7.02
CA VAL A 53 17.13 -11.19 -6.44
C VAL A 53 16.42 -10.11 -7.26
N ARG A 54 15.70 -9.22 -6.56
CA ARG A 54 15.14 -7.98 -7.08
C ARG A 54 15.75 -6.81 -6.31
N ARG A 55 16.55 -6.01 -6.99
CA ARG A 55 17.08 -4.77 -6.43
C ARG A 55 16.17 -3.60 -6.76
N TRP A 56 15.86 -2.82 -5.74
CA TRP A 56 14.98 -1.66 -5.81
C TRP A 56 15.76 -0.38 -5.51
N PRO A 57 15.34 0.78 -6.03
CA PRO A 57 15.86 2.05 -5.55
C PRO A 57 15.31 2.38 -4.16
N GLY A 58 16.00 3.27 -3.43
CA GLY A 58 15.50 3.95 -2.25
C GLY A 58 15.15 3.07 -1.06
N VAL A 59 13.94 3.21 -0.54
CA VAL A 59 13.51 2.65 0.74
C VAL A 59 12.51 1.51 0.56
N LEU A 60 12.76 0.38 1.23
CA LEU A 60 11.81 -0.72 1.35
C LEU A 60 11.19 -0.71 2.75
N THR A 61 9.87 -0.79 2.83
CA THR A 61 9.09 -0.80 4.07
C THR A 61 8.09 -1.96 4.09
N PRO A 62 7.45 -2.25 5.24
CA PRO A 62 6.18 -2.98 5.24
C PRO A 62 5.16 -2.29 4.33
N GLY A 63 4.18 -3.03 3.87
CA GLY A 63 3.07 -2.44 3.13
C GLY A 63 2.24 -1.47 3.97
N LEU A 64 1.77 -0.41 3.33
CA LEU A 64 1.02 0.67 4.00
C LEU A 64 -0.44 0.27 4.25
N ARG A 65 -1.05 0.95 5.21
CA ARG A 65 -2.46 0.84 5.57
C ARG A 65 -3.20 2.12 5.21
N GLN A 66 -4.26 2.00 4.41
CA GLN A 66 -5.19 3.10 4.15
C GLN A 66 -6.29 3.11 5.21
N TRP A 67 -6.40 4.22 5.96
CA TRP A 67 -7.36 4.37 7.05
C TRP A 67 -8.78 4.72 6.57
N HIS A 68 -8.92 5.37 5.40
CA HIS A 68 -10.19 5.87 4.86
C HIS A 68 -10.60 5.21 3.52
N PRO A 69 -10.45 3.87 3.36
CA PRO A 69 -10.73 3.22 2.09
C PRO A 69 -12.22 3.30 1.72
N LEU A 70 -13.12 3.29 2.71
CA LEU A 70 -14.55 3.39 2.44
C LEU A 70 -14.89 4.73 1.81
N TRP A 71 -14.29 5.81 2.32
CA TRP A 71 -14.48 7.13 1.75
C TRP A 71 -13.94 7.22 0.32
N LEU A 72 -12.71 6.76 0.09
CA LEU A 72 -12.07 6.74 -1.22
C LEU A 72 -12.79 5.85 -2.24
N LEU A 73 -13.41 4.75 -1.79
CA LEU A 73 -14.06 3.79 -2.68
C LEU A 73 -15.57 4.01 -2.81
N ARG A 74 -16.22 4.73 -1.87
CA ARG A 74 -17.67 4.93 -1.85
C ARG A 74 -18.09 6.35 -2.21
N HIS A 75 -17.23 7.34 -1.91
CA HIS A 75 -17.54 8.75 -2.11
C HIS A 75 -16.65 9.43 -3.15
N CYS A 76 -15.85 8.64 -3.88
CA CYS A 76 -15.05 9.11 -5.00
C CYS A 76 -15.33 8.29 -6.25
N TYR A 77 -15.32 8.95 -7.38
CA TYR A 77 -15.28 8.31 -8.69
C TYR A 77 -13.85 8.37 -9.23
N HIS A 78 -13.30 7.23 -9.54
CA HIS A 78 -12.00 7.11 -10.19
C HIS A 78 -12.22 6.96 -11.71
N PRO A 79 -11.93 7.99 -12.52
CA PRO A 79 -12.20 7.96 -13.95
C PRO A 79 -11.52 6.79 -14.67
N ASP A 80 -12.16 6.28 -15.71
CA ASP A 80 -11.53 5.35 -16.65
C ASP A 80 -10.46 6.12 -17.45
N PRO A 81 -9.33 5.51 -17.83
CA PRO A 81 -8.38 6.16 -18.74
C PRO A 81 -9.00 6.70 -20.03
N ARG A 82 -10.09 6.11 -20.49
CA ARG A 82 -10.86 6.57 -21.67
C ARG A 82 -11.66 7.84 -21.41
N GLU A 83 -11.88 8.18 -20.14
CA GLU A 83 -12.59 9.38 -19.69
C GLU A 83 -11.62 10.51 -19.33
N ALA A 84 -10.28 10.29 -19.45
CA ALA A 84 -9.26 11.21 -18.96
C ALA A 84 -9.32 12.60 -19.63
N ASP A 85 -9.66 12.65 -20.92
CA ASP A 85 -9.78 13.92 -21.67
C ASP A 85 -10.94 14.78 -21.15
N GLU A 86 -12.03 14.15 -20.69
CA GLU A 86 -13.24 14.83 -20.21
C GLU A 86 -13.21 15.08 -18.70
N LEU A 87 -12.81 14.06 -17.92
CA LEU A 87 -12.93 14.06 -16.46
C LEU A 87 -11.60 14.33 -15.75
N GLY A 88 -10.49 14.22 -16.47
CA GLY A 88 -9.15 14.22 -15.90
C GLY A 88 -8.79 12.86 -15.27
N GLU A 89 -7.56 12.79 -14.75
CA GLU A 89 -7.04 11.55 -14.14
C GLU A 89 -7.29 11.45 -12.64
N GLN A 90 -7.63 12.57 -12.00
CA GLN A 90 -7.78 12.60 -10.54
C GLN A 90 -9.15 12.07 -10.09
N PRO A 91 -9.26 11.49 -8.88
CA PRO A 91 -10.54 11.12 -8.32
C PRO A 91 -11.50 12.31 -8.27
N LEU A 92 -12.77 12.07 -8.57
CA LEU A 92 -13.83 13.06 -8.48
C LEU A 92 -14.65 12.82 -7.21
N TRP A 93 -14.99 13.88 -6.49
CA TRP A 93 -15.81 13.84 -5.28
C TRP A 93 -16.69 15.10 -5.18
N GLY A 94 -17.59 15.14 -4.18
CA GLY A 94 -18.45 16.30 -3.95
C GLY A 94 -19.25 16.69 -5.18
N GLU A 95 -19.26 17.97 -5.49
CA GLU A 95 -20.00 18.53 -6.62
C GLU A 95 -19.58 17.96 -7.97
N ARG A 96 -18.27 17.68 -8.15
CA ARG A 96 -17.76 17.08 -9.39
C ARG A 96 -18.27 15.65 -9.59
N LEU A 97 -18.41 14.87 -8.50
CA LEU A 97 -19.03 13.56 -8.56
C LEU A 97 -20.52 13.67 -8.82
N ALA A 98 -21.21 14.59 -8.16
CA ALA A 98 -22.63 14.82 -8.34
C ALA A 98 -22.97 15.24 -9.78
N ALA A 99 -22.10 16.00 -10.43
CA ALA A 99 -22.26 16.43 -11.82
C ALA A 99 -22.26 15.28 -12.84
N LEU A 100 -21.74 14.08 -12.47
CA LEU A 100 -21.80 12.89 -13.32
C LEU A 100 -23.19 12.27 -13.41
N GLY A 101 -24.13 12.70 -12.54
CA GLY A 101 -25.48 12.12 -12.43
C GLY A 101 -25.44 10.67 -11.94
N ASP A 102 -26.47 9.90 -12.31
CA ASP A 102 -26.60 8.51 -11.88
C ASP A 102 -25.60 7.61 -12.61
N LEU A 103 -24.72 7.01 -11.84
CA LEU A 103 -23.73 6.06 -12.35
C LEU A 103 -24.35 4.66 -12.43
N THR A 104 -24.19 4.00 -13.59
CA THR A 104 -24.56 2.59 -13.70
C THR A 104 -23.72 1.72 -12.76
N GLU A 105 -24.26 0.58 -12.32
CA GLU A 105 -23.53 -0.37 -11.46
C GLU A 105 -22.18 -0.79 -12.07
N THR A 106 -22.14 -1.01 -13.37
CA THR A 106 -20.91 -1.36 -14.10
C THR A 106 -19.87 -0.24 -14.02
N ARG A 107 -20.29 1.00 -14.25
CA ARG A 107 -19.41 2.17 -14.20
C ARG A 107 -18.88 2.38 -12.77
N TRP A 108 -19.77 2.25 -11.78
CA TRP A 108 -19.42 2.35 -10.38
C TRP A 108 -18.42 1.25 -9.93
N SER A 109 -18.72 -0.01 -10.21
CA SER A 109 -17.82 -1.12 -9.86
C SER A 109 -16.47 -1.04 -10.58
N GLY A 110 -16.44 -0.50 -11.80
CA GLY A 110 -15.22 -0.15 -12.51
C GLY A 110 -14.39 0.90 -11.76
N SER A 111 -15.04 1.97 -11.28
CA SER A 111 -14.42 3.02 -10.47
C SER A 111 -13.81 2.47 -9.19
N VAL A 112 -14.56 1.66 -8.44
CA VAL A 112 -14.07 1.04 -7.19
C VAL A 112 -12.81 0.20 -7.44
N ARG A 113 -12.79 -0.61 -8.51
CA ARG A 113 -11.60 -1.39 -8.87
C ARG A 113 -10.39 -0.51 -9.18
N ARG A 114 -10.59 0.61 -9.90
CA ARG A 114 -9.52 1.58 -10.18
C ARG A 114 -9.03 2.27 -8.91
N GLY A 115 -9.94 2.58 -7.98
CA GLY A 115 -9.58 3.10 -6.65
C GLY A 115 -8.65 2.15 -5.90
N VAL A 116 -8.98 0.87 -5.86
CA VAL A 116 -8.11 -0.17 -5.28
C VAL A 116 -6.74 -0.22 -5.99
N GLN A 117 -6.71 -0.18 -7.34
CA GLN A 117 -5.46 -0.16 -8.08
C GLN A 117 -4.60 1.09 -7.77
N ARG A 118 -5.24 2.24 -7.55
CA ARG A 118 -4.53 3.46 -7.13
C ARG A 118 -3.95 3.32 -5.72
N MET A 119 -4.67 2.72 -4.78
CA MET A 119 -4.14 2.41 -3.45
C MET A 119 -2.90 1.51 -3.54
N LEU A 120 -2.93 0.46 -4.37
CA LEU A 120 -1.76 -0.39 -4.62
C LEU A 120 -0.58 0.39 -5.21
N ARG A 121 -0.82 1.41 -6.04
CA ARG A 121 0.23 2.30 -6.57
C ARG A 121 0.85 3.21 -5.52
N HIS A 122 0.21 3.36 -4.37
CA HIS A 122 0.71 4.11 -3.21
C HIS A 122 1.25 3.18 -2.11
N GLY A 123 1.59 1.93 -2.44
CA GLY A 123 2.17 1.00 -1.46
C GLY A 123 1.16 0.42 -0.46
N THR A 124 -0.14 0.68 -0.61
CA THR A 124 -1.17 0.16 0.28
C THR A 124 -1.33 -1.35 0.11
N THR A 125 -1.22 -2.11 1.20
CA THR A 125 -1.45 -3.55 1.26
C THR A 125 -2.57 -3.93 2.24
N ALA A 126 -2.96 -2.98 3.08
CA ALA A 126 -4.06 -3.15 4.03
C ALA A 126 -5.02 -1.96 4.00
N VAL A 127 -6.27 -2.22 4.31
CA VAL A 127 -7.35 -1.24 4.39
C VAL A 127 -8.13 -1.39 5.68
N ALA A 128 -8.43 -0.27 6.31
CA ALA A 128 -9.17 -0.25 7.58
C ALA A 128 -10.69 -0.28 7.33
N ALA A 129 -11.40 -1.09 8.10
CA ALA A 129 -12.86 -1.10 8.06
C ALA A 129 -13.46 -1.40 9.44
N PRO A 130 -14.60 -0.80 9.81
CA PRO A 130 -15.30 -1.11 11.06
C PRO A 130 -15.62 -2.62 11.15
N GLY A 131 -15.18 -3.25 12.24
CA GLY A 131 -15.36 -4.68 12.44
C GLY A 131 -14.68 -5.56 11.38
N ALA A 132 -13.59 -5.07 10.75
CA ALA A 132 -12.84 -5.75 9.69
C ALA A 132 -13.71 -6.16 8.48
N ARG A 133 -14.75 -5.39 8.16
CA ARG A 133 -15.70 -5.75 7.10
C ARG A 133 -16.31 -4.55 6.40
N PHE A 134 -16.39 -4.60 5.08
CA PHE A 134 -17.17 -3.65 4.28
C PHE A 134 -18.62 -4.13 4.13
N ARG A 135 -19.57 -3.23 4.37
CA ARG A 135 -21.02 -3.51 4.19
C ARG A 135 -21.46 -3.32 2.74
N ASP A 136 -20.81 -2.41 2.01
CA ASP A 136 -21.06 -2.21 0.57
C ASP A 136 -20.54 -3.42 -0.22
N PRO A 137 -21.40 -4.14 -0.95
CA PRO A 137 -21.01 -5.38 -1.63
C PRO A 137 -20.04 -5.17 -2.78
N VAL A 138 -20.08 -4.01 -3.45
CA VAL A 138 -19.17 -3.68 -4.55
C VAL A 138 -17.76 -3.44 -3.99
N VAL A 139 -17.67 -2.66 -2.91
CA VAL A 139 -16.38 -2.41 -2.22
C VAL A 139 -15.84 -3.71 -1.64
N ALA A 140 -16.67 -4.48 -0.92
CA ALA A 140 -16.27 -5.76 -0.32
C ALA A 140 -15.72 -6.73 -1.39
N THR A 141 -16.39 -6.84 -2.54
CA THR A 141 -15.96 -7.70 -3.62
C THR A 141 -14.65 -7.23 -4.26
N ALA A 142 -14.49 -5.92 -4.49
CA ALA A 142 -13.28 -5.38 -5.09
C ALA A 142 -12.06 -5.56 -4.17
N VAL A 143 -12.22 -5.28 -2.87
CA VAL A 143 -11.17 -5.47 -1.86
C VAL A 143 -10.81 -6.95 -1.72
N ALA A 144 -11.79 -7.85 -1.59
CA ALA A 144 -11.53 -9.29 -1.48
C ALA A 144 -10.75 -9.83 -2.70
N ARG A 145 -11.13 -9.42 -3.92
CA ARG A 145 -10.44 -9.85 -5.15
C ARG A 145 -9.04 -9.28 -5.31
N SER A 146 -8.73 -8.15 -4.69
CA SER A 146 -7.40 -7.55 -4.75
C SER A 146 -6.39 -8.28 -3.88
N GLY A 147 -6.84 -8.99 -2.85
CA GLY A 147 -5.99 -9.62 -1.85
C GLY A 147 -5.51 -8.68 -0.73
N LEU A 148 -5.98 -7.42 -0.71
CA LEU A 148 -5.71 -6.49 0.40
C LEU A 148 -6.15 -7.08 1.73
N THR A 149 -5.35 -6.87 2.77
CA THR A 149 -5.72 -7.22 4.13
C THR A 149 -6.78 -6.23 4.65
N VAL A 150 -7.87 -6.74 5.22
CA VAL A 150 -8.85 -5.88 5.90
C VAL A 150 -8.59 -5.92 7.39
N VAL A 151 -8.28 -4.76 7.98
CA VAL A 151 -8.03 -4.61 9.41
C VAL A 151 -9.23 -3.96 10.11
N GLY A 152 -9.56 -4.48 11.28
CA GLY A 152 -10.63 -3.93 12.08
C GLY A 152 -10.25 -2.61 12.75
N THR A 153 -11.19 -1.67 12.78
CA THR A 153 -11.06 -0.47 13.60
C THR A 153 -12.28 -0.32 14.48
N THR A 154 -12.09 0.21 15.69
CA THR A 154 -13.17 0.60 16.62
C THR A 154 -13.58 2.07 16.44
N GLY A 155 -12.86 2.79 15.61
CA GLY A 155 -13.09 4.18 15.20
C GLY A 155 -12.12 4.53 14.09
N ALA A 156 -12.43 5.51 13.25
CA ALA A 156 -11.43 6.06 12.35
C ALA A 156 -10.42 6.81 13.22
N PRO A 157 -9.13 6.47 13.18
CA PRO A 157 -8.11 7.32 13.77
C PRO A 157 -8.06 8.59 12.93
N GLY A 158 -8.26 9.69 13.59
CA GLY A 158 -8.37 10.98 12.92
C GLY A 158 -9.73 11.21 12.25
N THR A 159 -10.16 12.41 12.26
CA THR A 159 -11.13 12.97 11.32
C THR A 159 -10.41 13.13 10.01
N LEU A 160 -11.07 12.83 8.90
CA LEU A 160 -10.65 13.35 7.61
C LEU A 160 -10.38 14.85 7.78
N LEU A 161 -9.11 15.23 7.83
CA LEU A 161 -8.72 16.61 7.94
C LEU A 161 -8.93 17.23 6.56
N GLY A 162 -10.16 17.72 6.33
CA GLY A 162 -10.55 18.40 5.12
C GLY A 162 -11.48 17.61 4.22
N GLU A 163 -11.96 18.27 3.21
CA GLU A 163 -12.95 17.79 2.24
C GLU A 163 -12.32 16.96 1.13
N ARG A 164 -11.01 16.73 1.16
CA ARG A 164 -10.27 16.12 0.06
C ARG A 164 -9.87 14.69 0.35
N PRO A 165 -10.27 13.73 -0.52
CA PRO A 165 -9.78 12.36 -0.42
C PRO A 165 -8.29 12.30 -0.74
N ASP A 166 -7.53 11.62 0.07
CA ASP A 166 -6.14 11.38 -0.21
C ASP A 166 -5.85 9.88 -0.33
N LEU A 167 -5.19 9.53 -1.42
CA LEU A 167 -4.71 8.16 -1.66
C LEU A 167 -3.41 7.89 -0.91
N ASP A 168 -2.74 8.97 -0.47
CA ASP A 168 -1.51 8.90 0.29
C ASP A 168 -1.79 8.62 1.77
N PRO A 169 -1.41 7.47 2.32
CA PRO A 169 -1.60 7.17 3.73
C PRO A 169 -0.82 8.08 4.69
N PHE A 170 0.20 8.83 4.21
CA PHE A 170 0.95 9.81 5.01
C PHE A 170 0.29 11.18 5.07
N ALA A 171 -0.73 11.45 4.24
CA ALA A 171 -1.36 12.78 4.15
C ALA A 171 -1.94 13.29 5.48
N GLU A 172 -2.26 12.41 6.41
CA GLU A 172 -2.78 12.74 7.74
C GLU A 172 -1.68 13.00 8.78
N GLY A 173 -0.41 13.01 8.35
CA GLY A 173 0.72 13.33 9.23
C GLY A 173 1.18 12.21 10.15
N TYR A 174 0.73 10.97 9.92
CA TYR A 174 1.26 9.82 10.63
C TYR A 174 2.74 9.59 10.28
N ASP A 175 3.49 9.06 11.25
CA ASP A 175 4.81 8.49 11.01
C ASP A 175 4.71 7.13 10.28
N LEU A 176 5.85 6.53 9.96
CA LEU A 176 5.87 5.24 9.28
C LEU A 176 5.16 4.16 10.12
N ALA A 177 5.40 4.12 11.43
CA ALA A 177 4.80 3.12 12.32
C ALA A 177 3.27 3.23 12.37
N GLY A 178 2.72 4.45 12.34
CA GLY A 178 1.27 4.69 12.26
C GLY A 178 0.66 4.39 10.89
N THR A 179 1.49 4.37 9.85
CA THR A 179 1.03 4.22 8.46
C THR A 179 1.14 2.78 7.95
N VAL A 180 2.06 1.95 8.47
CA VAL A 180 2.19 0.55 8.05
C VAL A 180 1.13 -0.36 8.70
N ASN A 181 0.89 -1.52 8.09
CA ASN A 181 -0.02 -2.51 8.67
C ASN A 181 0.59 -3.37 9.77
N GLY A 182 1.88 -3.24 10.01
CA GLY A 182 2.68 -3.97 11.00
C GLY A 182 4.12 -4.07 10.52
N PRO A 183 5.04 -4.53 11.39
CA PRO A 183 6.46 -4.61 11.05
C PRO A 183 6.77 -5.73 10.06
N LEU A 184 7.96 -5.66 9.45
CA LEU A 184 8.55 -6.79 8.74
C LEU A 184 8.99 -7.84 9.76
N THR A 185 8.24 -8.93 9.86
CA THR A 185 8.50 -10.01 10.82
C THR A 185 8.69 -11.32 10.08
N VAL A 186 9.71 -12.09 10.45
CA VAL A 186 9.91 -13.46 9.91
C VAL A 186 8.70 -14.33 10.24
N GLY A 187 8.20 -15.05 9.23
CA GLY A 187 6.93 -15.80 9.32
C GLY A 187 5.69 -14.95 9.04
N GLY A 188 5.81 -13.61 9.02
CA GLY A 188 4.75 -12.69 8.67
C GLY A 188 4.36 -12.76 7.20
N ARG A 189 3.20 -12.20 6.86
CA ARG A 189 2.76 -12.07 5.47
C ARG A 189 3.69 -11.13 4.71
N ALA A 190 4.08 -11.52 3.51
CA ALA A 190 4.99 -10.74 2.68
C ALA A 190 4.27 -9.60 1.95
N ASP A 191 3.93 -8.57 2.72
CA ASP A 191 3.34 -7.32 2.26
C ASP A 191 4.41 -6.21 2.35
N LEU A 192 4.93 -5.76 1.20
CA LEU A 192 6.04 -4.82 1.12
C LEU A 192 5.68 -3.65 0.21
N ALA A 193 6.25 -2.48 0.51
CA ALA A 193 6.22 -1.32 -0.36
C ALA A 193 7.63 -0.76 -0.56
N VAL A 194 7.91 -0.23 -1.74
CA VAL A 194 9.19 0.36 -2.07
C VAL A 194 8.99 1.76 -2.61
N PHE A 195 9.77 2.71 -2.11
CA PHE A 195 9.67 4.13 -2.43
C PHE A 195 11.00 4.66 -2.96
N ASP A 196 10.96 5.44 -4.03
CA ASP A 196 12.15 6.08 -4.61
C ASP A 196 12.49 7.37 -3.87
N VAL A 197 12.94 7.18 -2.65
CA VAL A 197 13.39 8.23 -1.72
C VAL A 197 14.61 7.74 -0.94
N PRO A 198 15.50 8.64 -0.46
CA PRO A 198 16.72 8.23 0.20
C PRO A 198 16.50 7.68 1.63
N ASP A 199 15.46 8.17 2.34
CA ASP A 199 15.25 7.85 3.74
C ASP A 199 13.78 8.06 4.18
N GLU A 200 13.49 7.79 5.46
CA GLU A 200 12.16 7.95 6.05
C GLU A 200 11.68 9.41 6.06
N SER A 201 12.58 10.37 6.31
CA SER A 201 12.22 11.79 6.33
C SER A 201 11.71 12.23 4.95
N ALA A 202 12.44 11.88 3.90
CA ALA A 202 12.05 12.15 2.53
C ALA A 202 10.77 11.40 2.14
N LEU A 203 10.53 10.18 2.67
CA LEU A 203 9.29 9.46 2.46
C LEU A 203 8.10 10.21 3.07
N ARG A 204 8.23 10.69 4.29
CA ARG A 204 7.17 11.47 4.96
C ARG A 204 6.88 12.81 4.27
N GLU A 205 7.92 13.46 3.77
CA GLU A 205 7.80 14.76 3.06
C GLU A 205 7.18 14.60 1.67
N ARG A 206 7.63 13.60 0.90
CA ARG A 206 7.24 13.41 -0.51
C ARG A 206 6.04 12.49 -0.69
N GLY A 207 5.71 11.73 0.35
CA GLY A 207 4.54 10.88 0.42
C GLY A 207 4.62 9.58 -0.39
N ALA A 208 3.54 8.81 -0.31
CA ALA A 208 3.41 7.50 -0.91
C ALA A 208 3.28 7.53 -2.45
N ALA A 209 3.13 8.70 -3.07
CA ALA A 209 3.18 8.85 -4.53
C ALA A 209 4.55 8.48 -5.12
N THR A 210 5.61 8.45 -4.29
CA THR A 210 6.97 7.99 -4.66
C THR A 210 7.10 6.46 -4.73
N CYS A 211 6.01 5.71 -4.51
CA CYS A 211 6.01 4.25 -4.57
C CYS A 211 6.37 3.73 -5.96
N VAL A 212 7.37 2.85 -6.03
CA VAL A 212 7.83 2.20 -7.26
C VAL A 212 7.52 0.71 -7.31
N ALA A 213 7.19 0.10 -6.17
CA ALA A 213 6.76 -1.30 -6.15
C ALA A 213 5.88 -1.60 -4.94
N THR A 214 4.89 -2.47 -5.15
CA THR A 214 4.07 -3.04 -4.08
C THR A 214 4.03 -4.55 -4.23
N VAL A 215 4.38 -5.23 -3.16
CA VAL A 215 4.30 -6.69 -3.03
C VAL A 215 3.18 -7.00 -2.05
N LEU A 216 2.26 -7.84 -2.46
CA LEU A 216 1.08 -8.25 -1.70
C LEU A 216 1.05 -9.77 -1.60
N ALA A 217 1.17 -10.29 -0.39
CA ALA A 217 1.30 -11.73 -0.14
C ALA A 217 2.40 -12.37 -1.04
N GLY A 218 3.57 -11.75 -1.10
CA GLY A 218 4.72 -12.20 -1.89
C GLY A 218 4.60 -11.97 -3.40
N ARG A 219 3.49 -11.45 -3.89
CA ARG A 219 3.25 -11.19 -5.32
C ARG A 219 3.48 -9.72 -5.65
N LEU A 220 4.31 -9.44 -6.63
CA LEU A 220 4.48 -8.09 -7.16
C LEU A 220 3.18 -7.68 -7.89
N VAL A 221 2.41 -6.78 -7.26
CA VAL A 221 1.10 -6.32 -7.78
C VAL A 221 1.17 -4.94 -8.44
N TYR A 222 2.20 -4.17 -8.12
CA TYR A 222 2.50 -2.90 -8.76
C TYR A 222 4.00 -2.76 -8.98
N ARG A 223 4.36 -2.22 -10.14
CA ARG A 223 5.72 -1.76 -10.48
C ARG A 223 5.61 -0.47 -11.26
N GLY A 224 6.13 0.62 -10.70
CA GLY A 224 6.37 1.89 -11.38
C GLY A 224 7.38 1.76 -12.52
N ARG A 225 7.35 2.70 -13.44
CA ARG A 225 8.34 2.82 -14.53
C ARG A 225 9.50 3.68 -14.08
#